data_5c9d9d119a8495471e009c730bcfdc0a
#
_entry.id   5c9d9d119a8495471e009c730bcfdc0a
#
_cell.length_a   1.000
_cell.length_b   1.000
_cell.length_c   1.000
_cell.angle_alpha   90.00
_cell.angle_beta   90.00
_cell.angle_gamma   90.00
#
_symmetry.space_group_name_H-M   'P 1'
#
loop_
_entity.id
_entity.type
_entity.pdbx_description
1 polymer ?
#
loop_
_entity_poly.entity_id
_entity_poly.type
_entity_poly.pdbx_seq_one_letter_code
_entity_poly.pdbx_strand_id
1 'polypeptide(L)'
;MEAGSNRFDLSGYKVEPGKYLLLTHKNAALSYGDSVHVAAIFSSTTVLTNTGRQIILRNATGEWIDAVEYSDRWYKDSYKKDGGWSLEMIDVQNPCAGISNWIASKSAYGGTPGYLNSVAASNADLEEPVPLYAFVIDSQRIDIVFSEPVDSAIASAPLQYRASGQLAFPSKVFQDMPKSSTVSLVFNKPVQAGTIYELRVSRNVCDCKGNSSLLDRSVRFAVASDPFSGDIVINEIMYHPNDSSTEYIELYNNSSRSFDMAKLYIAIYTQGKEEMQSKKVISDSPRVIFPGDYLLICRDCQKLAAAYRLPFAYSCIEMEGMPSLNDDGGRMAILNRAMEVIDAISWSDDMQFALLRSPIGVALEKIHPSAPSDDPLSWHSASALEGYATPGRKNSQYITSLNRGEKITISPEIFSPDNDGMNDLLEIGFIDDHPGWLCDVRIFEISGRPVRHLVEGILAGTF
;
A
#
# COMPACT_ATOMS: atom_id res chain seq x y z
N MET A 1 0.20 15.37 30.15
CA MET A 1 0.14 15.14 28.70
C MET A 1 1.47 14.65 28.20
N GLU A 2 1.49 13.75 27.25
CA GLU A 2 2.67 13.24 26.54
C GLU A 2 2.56 13.64 25.07
N ALA A 3 3.70 14.01 24.46
CA ALA A 3 3.79 14.26 23.01
C ALA A 3 5.13 13.69 22.52
N GLY A 4 5.09 12.50 21.92
CA GLY A 4 6.28 11.68 21.68
C GLY A 4 7.00 11.38 23.00
N SER A 5 8.29 11.68 23.08
CA SER A 5 9.09 11.50 24.32
C SER A 5 8.90 12.61 25.37
N ASN A 6 8.23 13.71 25.03
CA ASN A 6 8.05 14.83 25.96
C ASN A 6 6.86 14.61 26.89
N ARG A 7 7.03 14.97 28.18
CA ARG A 7 5.97 14.92 29.19
C ARG A 7 5.74 16.31 29.77
N PHE A 8 4.47 16.67 29.94
CA PHE A 8 4.02 17.96 30.45
C PHE A 8 3.04 17.74 31.60
N ASP A 9 3.30 18.43 32.73
CA ASP A 9 2.40 18.43 33.88
C ASP A 9 1.28 19.45 33.67
N LEU A 10 0.04 18.99 33.81
CA LEU A 10 -1.18 19.81 33.72
C LEU A 10 -1.92 19.93 35.06
N SER A 11 -1.34 19.45 36.17
CA SER A 11 -1.99 19.36 37.48
C SER A 11 -2.51 20.70 38.03
N GLY A 12 -1.95 21.83 37.58
CA GLY A 12 -2.38 23.17 38.00
C GLY A 12 -3.53 23.78 37.21
N TYR A 13 -4.00 23.10 36.14
CA TYR A 13 -5.01 23.66 35.24
C TYR A 13 -6.37 22.97 35.42
N LYS A 14 -7.43 23.75 35.42
CA LYS A 14 -8.83 23.28 35.43
C LYS A 14 -9.51 23.63 34.13
N VAL A 15 -10.28 22.70 33.58
CA VAL A 15 -11.12 22.92 32.39
C VAL A 15 -12.56 22.64 32.80
N GLU A 16 -13.39 23.68 32.75
CA GLU A 16 -14.82 23.53 33.01
C GLU A 16 -15.54 22.78 31.86
N PRO A 17 -16.62 22.08 32.12
CA PRO A 17 -17.40 21.40 31.08
C PRO A 17 -17.73 22.31 29.89
N GLY A 18 -17.46 21.85 28.70
CA GLY A 18 -17.69 22.62 27.45
C GLY A 18 -16.73 23.77 27.20
N LYS A 19 -15.65 23.91 27.98
CA LYS A 19 -14.62 24.93 27.81
C LYS A 19 -13.34 24.36 27.20
N TYR A 20 -12.48 25.26 26.71
CA TYR A 20 -11.22 24.93 26.09
C TYR A 20 -10.04 25.35 26.96
N LEU A 21 -8.97 24.58 26.97
CA LEU A 21 -7.67 24.94 27.48
C LEU A 21 -6.66 24.91 26.33
N LEU A 22 -6.11 26.05 25.99
CA LEU A 22 -5.10 26.16 24.94
C LEU A 22 -3.71 25.85 25.50
N LEU A 23 -3.10 24.77 25.05
CA LEU A 23 -1.72 24.44 25.38
C LEU A 23 -0.79 25.08 24.31
N THR A 24 0.16 25.89 24.74
CA THR A 24 0.95 26.68 23.81
C THR A 24 2.42 26.83 24.23
N HIS A 25 3.25 27.30 23.30
CA HIS A 25 4.62 27.73 23.61
C HIS A 25 4.61 28.96 24.51
N LYS A 26 5.54 29.03 25.45
CA LYS A 26 5.64 30.12 26.45
C LYS A 26 5.61 31.51 25.83
N ASN A 27 6.28 31.71 24.69
CA ASN A 27 6.32 33.03 24.04
C ASN A 27 5.04 33.37 23.27
N ALA A 28 4.22 32.39 22.89
CA ALA A 28 2.98 32.63 22.16
C ALA A 28 1.80 32.92 23.09
N ALA A 29 1.91 32.68 24.40
CA ALA A 29 0.83 32.88 25.35
C ALA A 29 0.32 34.34 25.40
N LEU A 30 1.23 35.31 25.22
CA LEU A 30 0.90 36.74 25.21
C LEU A 30 0.09 37.20 23.99
N SER A 31 0.01 36.37 22.95
CA SER A 31 -0.75 36.66 21.72
C SER A 31 -2.26 36.42 21.84
N TYR A 32 -2.68 35.79 22.93
CA TYR A 32 -4.09 35.43 23.18
C TYR A 32 -4.66 36.36 24.24
N GLY A 33 -5.85 36.90 23.99
CA GLY A 33 -6.53 37.80 24.94
C GLY A 33 -7.05 37.05 26.17
N ASP A 34 -7.48 37.81 27.20
CA ASP A 34 -7.97 37.29 28.50
C ASP A 34 -9.16 36.34 28.41
N SER A 35 -9.83 36.30 27.25
CA SER A 35 -10.97 35.41 27.00
C SER A 35 -10.57 33.96 26.73
N VAL A 36 -9.30 33.67 26.43
CA VAL A 36 -8.79 32.33 26.15
C VAL A 36 -8.01 31.80 27.35
N HIS A 37 -8.42 30.65 27.88
CA HIS A 37 -7.70 29.98 28.95
C HIS A 37 -6.44 29.32 28.39
N VAL A 38 -5.24 29.83 28.71
CA VAL A 38 -3.97 29.44 28.15
C VAL A 38 -3.08 28.76 29.18
N ALA A 39 -2.50 27.62 28.82
CA ALA A 39 -1.42 26.94 29.52
C ALA A 39 -0.11 27.03 28.69
N ALA A 40 0.78 27.90 29.09
CA ALA A 40 2.06 28.16 28.41
C ALA A 40 3.12 27.13 28.84
N ILE A 41 2.99 25.91 28.42
CA ILE A 41 3.79 24.76 28.91
C ILE A 41 4.93 24.35 27.97
N PHE A 42 4.84 24.65 26.67
CA PHE A 42 5.85 24.25 25.73
C PHE A 42 7.07 25.20 25.77
N SER A 43 8.25 24.62 25.86
CA SER A 43 9.53 25.35 25.79
C SER A 43 10.24 25.19 24.43
N SER A 44 9.75 24.30 23.59
CA SER A 44 10.24 24.05 22.23
C SER A 44 9.12 24.22 21.21
N THR A 45 9.45 24.72 20.03
CA THR A 45 8.54 24.84 18.89
C THR A 45 8.35 23.51 18.15
N THR A 46 9.15 22.48 18.50
CA THR A 46 9.12 21.16 17.86
C THR A 46 8.37 20.09 18.68
N VAL A 47 7.60 20.51 19.69
CA VAL A 47 6.77 19.59 20.49
C VAL A 47 5.75 18.87 19.62
N LEU A 48 5.15 19.59 18.69
CA LEU A 48 4.27 19.04 17.65
C LEU A 48 5.02 19.10 16.31
N THR A 49 5.27 17.94 15.71
CA THR A 49 5.95 17.85 14.41
C THR A 49 4.95 18.02 13.26
N ASN A 50 5.37 18.62 12.16
CA ASN A 50 4.49 18.89 11.02
C ASN A 50 3.99 17.59 10.36
N THR A 51 4.83 16.54 10.29
CA THR A 51 4.49 15.27 9.64
C THR A 51 3.52 14.41 10.44
N GLY A 52 3.44 14.62 11.77
CA GLY A 52 2.56 13.85 12.65
C GLY A 52 3.22 13.49 13.98
N ARG A 53 2.41 13.22 14.96
CA ARG A 53 2.85 12.79 16.29
C ARG A 53 1.71 12.21 17.11
N GLN A 54 2.05 11.28 17.99
CA GLN A 54 1.15 10.80 19.03
C GLN A 54 1.09 11.79 20.20
N ILE A 55 -0.13 12.13 20.62
CA ILE A 55 -0.43 12.95 21.81
C ILE A 55 -1.32 12.12 22.73
N ILE A 56 -0.93 11.99 24.02
CA ILE A 56 -1.66 11.23 25.02
C ILE A 56 -1.97 12.11 26.22
N LEU A 57 -3.21 12.10 26.67
CA LEU A 57 -3.64 12.70 27.93
C LEU A 57 -3.87 11.60 28.97
N ARG A 58 -3.23 11.76 30.17
CA ARG A 58 -3.37 10.82 31.28
C ARG A 58 -3.91 11.53 32.52
N ASN A 59 -4.60 10.78 33.37
CA ASN A 59 -4.96 11.23 34.70
C ASN A 59 -3.74 11.12 35.68
N ALA A 60 -3.94 11.52 36.92
CA ALA A 60 -2.91 11.50 37.95
C ALA A 60 -2.44 10.07 38.32
N THR A 61 -3.25 9.05 38.08
CA THR A 61 -2.92 7.63 38.31
C THR A 61 -2.19 7.01 37.11
N GLY A 62 -2.00 7.78 36.00
CA GLY A 62 -1.34 7.32 34.80
C GLY A 62 -2.26 6.61 33.80
N GLU A 63 -3.57 6.54 34.11
CA GLU A 63 -4.55 5.95 33.18
C GLU A 63 -4.82 6.90 32.00
N TRP A 64 -5.15 6.34 30.87
CA TRP A 64 -5.47 7.09 29.65
C TRP A 64 -6.80 7.83 29.78
N ILE A 65 -6.80 9.12 29.51
CA ILE A 65 -8.03 9.92 29.36
C ILE A 65 -8.38 9.99 27.88
N ASP A 66 -7.41 10.34 27.04
CA ASP A 66 -7.58 10.49 25.59
C ASP A 66 -6.25 10.37 24.87
N ALA A 67 -6.30 10.03 23.57
CA ALA A 67 -5.12 10.01 22.71
C ALA A 67 -5.52 10.32 21.27
N VAL A 68 -4.56 10.91 20.54
CA VAL A 68 -4.64 11.12 19.09
C VAL A 68 -3.25 10.95 18.49
N GLU A 69 -3.18 10.24 17.39
CA GLU A 69 -1.99 10.13 16.54
C GLU A 69 -2.30 10.82 15.22
N TYR A 70 -1.98 12.12 15.15
CA TYR A 70 -2.26 12.90 13.96
C TYR A 70 -1.16 12.74 12.92
N SER A 71 -1.54 12.93 11.66
CA SER A 71 -0.65 12.99 10.50
C SER A 71 -1.02 14.19 9.63
N ASP A 72 -0.05 14.72 8.89
CA ASP A 72 -0.27 15.77 7.90
C ASP A 72 -1.19 15.33 6.74
N ARG A 73 -1.36 14.03 6.52
CA ARG A 73 -2.37 13.48 5.59
C ARG A 73 -3.80 13.85 5.96
N TRP A 74 -4.07 14.14 7.23
CA TRP A 74 -5.39 14.50 7.73
C TRP A 74 -5.88 15.87 7.25
N TYR A 75 -4.97 16.73 6.75
CA TYR A 75 -5.37 18.01 6.16
C TYR A 75 -6.29 17.86 4.95
N LYS A 76 -6.13 16.79 4.15
CA LYS A 76 -6.88 16.53 2.90
C LYS A 76 -6.85 17.73 1.93
N ASP A 77 -5.84 18.58 2.05
CA ASP A 77 -5.64 19.83 1.33
C ASP A 77 -4.13 20.11 1.27
N SER A 78 -3.54 20.01 0.08
CA SER A 78 -2.09 20.16 -0.12
C SER A 78 -1.60 21.56 0.23
N TYR A 79 -2.37 22.61 -0.05
CA TYR A 79 -2.01 23.98 0.27
C TYR A 79 -1.98 24.24 1.78
N LYS A 80 -2.99 23.73 2.50
CA LYS A 80 -3.09 23.93 3.95
C LYS A 80 -2.10 23.08 4.73
N LYS A 81 -1.70 21.93 4.18
CA LYS A 81 -0.66 21.06 4.73
C LYS A 81 0.69 21.76 4.85
N ASP A 82 1.01 22.69 3.95
CA ASP A 82 2.29 23.40 3.91
C ASP A 82 2.47 24.40 5.06
N GLY A 83 1.41 24.65 5.85
CA GLY A 83 1.49 25.42 7.10
C GLY A 83 0.48 26.57 7.21
N GLY A 84 0.41 27.13 8.43
CA GLY A 84 -0.49 28.25 8.76
C GLY A 84 -1.94 27.83 9.06
N TRP A 85 -2.24 26.53 9.03
CA TRP A 85 -3.57 25.98 9.27
C TRP A 85 -3.52 24.91 10.36
N SER A 86 -4.55 24.84 11.20
CA SER A 86 -4.72 23.78 12.21
C SER A 86 -5.50 22.60 11.63
N LEU A 87 -5.23 21.40 12.15
CA LEU A 87 -6.15 20.27 12.07
C LEU A 87 -7.23 20.45 13.14
N GLU A 88 -8.49 20.36 12.74
CA GLU A 88 -9.64 20.52 13.61
C GLU A 88 -10.51 19.26 13.59
N MET A 89 -10.95 18.83 14.78
CA MET A 89 -11.93 17.75 14.93
C MET A 89 -13.30 18.25 14.48
N ILE A 90 -14.01 17.45 13.66
CA ILE A 90 -15.33 17.80 13.11
C ILE A 90 -16.40 17.59 14.18
N ASP A 91 -16.45 16.42 14.80
CA ASP A 91 -17.46 16.04 15.79
C ASP A 91 -16.82 15.55 17.08
N VAL A 92 -16.94 16.33 18.16
CA VAL A 92 -16.41 15.96 19.48
C VAL A 92 -17.17 14.78 20.11
N GLN A 93 -18.37 14.47 19.62
CA GLN A 93 -19.16 13.32 20.06
C GLN A 93 -18.73 12.01 19.36
N ASN A 94 -17.86 12.11 18.35
CA ASN A 94 -17.33 10.98 17.62
C ASN A 94 -15.79 10.91 17.67
N PRO A 95 -15.19 10.73 18.86
CA PRO A 95 -13.75 10.82 19.04
C PRO A 95 -12.96 9.63 18.45
N CYS A 96 -13.63 8.57 18.02
CA CYS A 96 -13.01 7.31 17.57
C CYS A 96 -12.97 7.15 16.05
N ALA A 97 -13.59 8.02 15.28
CA ALA A 97 -13.61 7.94 13.83
C ALA A 97 -12.26 8.31 13.15
N GLY A 98 -11.18 8.39 13.91
CA GLY A 98 -9.82 8.57 13.36
C GLY A 98 -9.72 9.71 12.35
N ILE A 99 -9.06 9.45 11.22
CA ILE A 99 -8.86 10.41 10.13
C ILE A 99 -10.17 10.95 9.52
N SER A 100 -11.28 10.21 9.60
CA SER A 100 -12.56 10.66 9.04
C SER A 100 -13.14 11.85 9.80
N ASN A 101 -12.77 12.02 11.08
CA ASN A 101 -13.25 13.08 11.96
C ASN A 101 -12.30 14.28 12.10
N TRP A 102 -11.26 14.37 11.28
CA TRP A 102 -10.32 15.47 11.30
C TRP A 102 -10.11 16.05 9.91
N ILE A 103 -9.97 17.38 9.83
CA ILE A 103 -9.74 18.09 8.58
C ILE A 103 -9.04 19.42 8.87
N ALA A 104 -8.47 20.03 7.84
CA ALA A 104 -7.91 21.39 7.91
C ALA A 104 -8.95 22.42 8.28
N SER A 105 -8.61 23.36 9.15
CA SER A 105 -9.45 24.51 9.51
C SER A 105 -10.00 25.24 8.27
N LYS A 106 -11.25 25.68 8.39
CA LYS A 106 -11.91 26.57 7.41
C LYS A 106 -11.89 28.05 7.83
N SER A 107 -11.30 28.35 8.99
CA SER A 107 -11.16 29.71 9.47
C SER A 107 -10.23 30.53 8.57
N ALA A 108 -10.61 31.75 8.23
CA ALA A 108 -9.75 32.67 7.49
C ALA A 108 -8.44 33.03 8.25
N TYR A 109 -8.39 32.79 9.55
CA TYR A 109 -7.22 33.00 10.41
C TYR A 109 -6.33 31.75 10.56
N GLY A 110 -6.62 30.68 9.81
CA GLY A 110 -5.85 29.45 9.83
C GLY A 110 -6.19 28.48 10.98
N GLY A 111 -6.98 28.91 11.98
CA GLY A 111 -7.37 28.09 13.13
C GLY A 111 -8.36 28.79 14.04
N THR A 112 -8.83 28.05 15.07
CA THR A 112 -9.79 28.55 16.08
C THR A 112 -9.33 28.28 17.52
N PRO A 113 -8.10 28.67 17.90
CA PRO A 113 -7.53 28.32 19.21
C PRO A 113 -8.36 28.91 20.37
N GLY A 114 -8.85 28.04 21.25
CA GLY A 114 -9.70 28.40 22.40
C GLY A 114 -11.18 28.59 22.09
N TYR A 115 -11.61 28.34 20.87
CA TYR A 115 -12.99 28.47 20.41
C TYR A 115 -13.51 27.19 19.74
N LEU A 116 -14.79 27.17 19.40
CA LEU A 116 -15.41 26.12 18.62
C LEU A 116 -14.72 25.98 17.26
N ASN A 117 -14.39 24.76 16.88
CA ASN A 117 -13.73 24.48 15.62
C ASN A 117 -14.55 25.00 14.42
N SER A 118 -13.87 25.59 13.43
CA SER A 118 -14.52 26.14 12.23
C SER A 118 -15.20 25.09 11.36
N VAL A 119 -14.87 23.83 11.58
CA VAL A 119 -15.40 22.65 10.87
C VAL A 119 -16.43 21.90 11.69
N ALA A 120 -16.80 22.39 12.90
CA ALA A 120 -17.70 21.71 13.82
C ALA A 120 -19.04 21.38 13.14
N ALA A 121 -19.36 20.10 13.09
CA ALA A 121 -20.58 19.56 12.50
C ALA A 121 -20.84 18.17 13.06
N SER A 122 -22.05 17.64 12.88
CA SER A 122 -22.32 16.23 13.13
C SER A 122 -21.59 15.38 12.07
N ASN A 123 -20.84 14.42 12.53
CA ASN A 123 -20.10 13.45 11.71
C ASN A 123 -20.33 12.06 12.31
N ALA A 124 -21.52 11.51 12.05
CA ALA A 124 -21.89 10.21 12.56
C ALA A 124 -20.99 9.12 11.98
N ASP A 125 -20.45 8.28 12.85
CA ASP A 125 -19.69 7.11 12.49
C ASP A 125 -20.65 5.93 12.27
N LEU A 126 -20.65 5.40 11.08
CA LEU A 126 -21.49 4.29 10.65
C LEU A 126 -20.68 3.13 10.06
N GLU A 127 -19.35 3.31 9.98
CA GLU A 127 -18.45 2.32 9.43
C GLU A 127 -18.06 1.29 10.49
N GLU A 128 -17.81 0.07 10.07
CA GLU A 128 -17.31 -1.01 10.93
C GLU A 128 -15.78 -1.10 10.85
N PRO A 129 -15.06 -1.38 11.96
CA PRO A 129 -13.63 -1.60 11.89
C PRO A 129 -13.32 -2.91 11.17
N VAL A 130 -12.62 -2.82 10.04
CA VAL A 130 -12.22 -3.97 9.22
C VAL A 130 -10.75 -4.30 9.48
N PRO A 131 -10.40 -5.55 9.82
CA PRO A 131 -8.99 -5.95 9.90
C PRO A 131 -8.37 -5.92 8.50
N LEU A 132 -7.31 -5.12 8.34
CA LEU A 132 -6.67 -4.89 7.04
C LEU A 132 -5.52 -5.87 6.79
N TYR A 133 -4.61 -5.98 7.75
CA TYR A 133 -3.44 -6.86 7.67
C TYR A 133 -2.86 -7.14 9.07
N ALA A 134 -2.03 -8.17 9.14
CA ALA A 134 -1.28 -8.49 10.35
C ALA A 134 0.18 -8.82 10.00
N PHE A 135 1.09 -8.58 10.94
CA PHE A 135 2.52 -8.81 10.76
C PHE A 135 3.19 -9.25 12.07
N VAL A 136 4.31 -9.92 11.92
CA VAL A 136 5.08 -10.47 13.04
C VAL A 136 6.05 -9.42 13.56
N ILE A 137 5.97 -9.13 14.87
CA ILE A 137 6.91 -8.23 15.57
C ILE A 137 8.11 -9.03 16.08
N ASP A 138 7.83 -10.16 16.75
CA ASP A 138 8.84 -11.07 17.27
C ASP A 138 8.33 -12.52 17.23
N SER A 139 9.07 -13.44 17.81
CA SER A 139 8.72 -14.86 17.77
C SER A 139 7.35 -15.22 18.37
N GLN A 140 6.76 -14.37 19.22
CA GLN A 140 5.50 -14.64 19.90
C GLN A 140 4.47 -13.51 19.76
N ARG A 141 4.89 -12.34 19.27
CA ARG A 141 4.01 -11.16 19.11
C ARG A 141 3.73 -10.89 17.65
N ILE A 142 2.46 -10.68 17.35
CA ILE A 142 1.99 -10.10 16.09
C ILE A 142 1.17 -8.86 16.36
N ASP A 143 1.18 -7.92 15.44
CA ASP A 143 0.28 -6.79 15.45
C ASP A 143 -0.72 -6.94 14.30
N ILE A 144 -2.00 -6.62 14.59
CA ILE A 144 -3.07 -6.53 13.59
C ILE A 144 -3.50 -5.08 13.47
N VAL A 145 -3.68 -4.61 12.24
CA VAL A 145 -4.10 -3.26 11.90
C VAL A 145 -5.52 -3.28 11.35
N PHE A 146 -6.37 -2.42 11.89
CA PHE A 146 -7.75 -2.19 11.45
C PHE A 146 -7.86 -0.92 10.60
N SER A 147 -8.96 -0.79 9.86
CA SER A 147 -9.29 0.40 9.05
C SER A 147 -9.44 1.67 9.89
N GLU A 148 -9.79 1.51 11.16
CA GLU A 148 -10.06 2.57 12.13
C GLU A 148 -9.79 2.11 13.57
N PRO A 149 -9.80 3.03 14.56
CA PRO A 149 -9.63 2.69 15.96
C PRO A 149 -10.71 1.75 16.49
N VAL A 150 -10.31 0.74 17.26
CA VAL A 150 -11.21 -0.23 17.90
C VAL A 150 -11.37 0.04 19.40
N ASP A 151 -12.51 -0.36 19.97
CA ASP A 151 -12.80 -0.25 21.41
C ASP A 151 -11.81 -1.10 22.21
N SER A 152 -11.04 -0.45 23.08
CA SER A 152 -9.95 -1.09 23.82
C SER A 152 -10.43 -2.19 24.76
N ALA A 153 -11.62 -2.07 25.34
CA ALA A 153 -12.13 -3.05 26.31
C ALA A 153 -12.52 -4.36 25.61
N ILE A 154 -13.15 -4.24 24.45
CA ILE A 154 -13.58 -5.40 23.64
C ILE A 154 -12.40 -5.99 22.88
N ALA A 155 -11.61 -5.14 22.21
CA ALA A 155 -10.49 -5.57 21.40
C ALA A 155 -9.35 -6.20 22.22
N SER A 156 -9.23 -5.93 23.53
CA SER A 156 -8.22 -6.54 24.39
C SER A 156 -8.59 -7.93 24.92
N ALA A 157 -9.75 -8.46 24.58
CA ALA A 157 -10.17 -9.80 24.99
C ALA A 157 -9.53 -10.89 24.09
N PRO A 158 -8.73 -11.84 24.62
CA PRO A 158 -8.05 -12.87 23.82
C PRO A 158 -8.99 -13.73 22.95
N LEU A 159 -10.22 -13.96 23.40
CA LEU A 159 -11.20 -14.77 22.68
C LEU A 159 -11.72 -14.13 21.39
N GLN A 160 -11.45 -12.84 21.17
CA GLN A 160 -11.81 -12.15 19.92
C GLN A 160 -10.89 -12.55 18.75
N TYR A 161 -9.78 -13.22 19.03
CA TYR A 161 -8.77 -13.56 18.03
C TYR A 161 -8.44 -15.05 18.07
N ARG A 162 -8.39 -15.67 16.91
CA ARG A 162 -7.99 -17.08 16.79
C ARG A 162 -7.08 -17.28 15.60
N ALA A 163 -5.83 -17.60 15.85
CA ALA A 163 -4.88 -18.00 14.83
C ALA A 163 -5.06 -19.47 14.44
N SER A 164 -4.76 -19.81 13.22
CA SER A 164 -4.74 -21.19 12.73
C SER A 164 -3.59 -22.01 13.34
N GLY A 165 -3.65 -23.32 13.15
CA GLY A 165 -2.60 -24.24 13.58
C GLY A 165 -2.38 -24.26 15.10
N GLN A 166 -1.13 -24.33 15.51
CA GLN A 166 -0.74 -24.52 16.91
C GLN A 166 -0.84 -23.26 17.79
N LEU A 167 -1.02 -22.08 17.20
CA LEU A 167 -1.08 -20.81 17.94
C LEU A 167 -2.38 -20.68 18.71
N ALA A 168 -3.51 -21.05 18.08
CA ALA A 168 -4.86 -20.97 18.61
C ALA A 168 -5.23 -19.55 19.11
N PHE A 169 -5.44 -19.37 20.43
CA PHE A 169 -5.79 -18.08 21.02
C PHE A 169 -4.54 -17.39 21.59
N PRO A 170 -4.44 -16.05 21.48
CA PRO A 170 -3.37 -15.32 22.16
C PRO A 170 -3.53 -15.43 23.67
N SER A 171 -2.42 -15.44 24.39
CA SER A 171 -2.38 -15.42 25.85
C SER A 171 -2.56 -14.03 26.43
N LYS A 172 -2.20 -13.01 25.64
CA LYS A 172 -2.34 -11.59 26.00
C LYS A 172 -2.69 -10.79 24.76
N VAL A 173 -3.58 -9.82 24.93
CA VAL A 173 -3.94 -8.84 23.90
C VAL A 173 -3.91 -7.45 24.54
N PHE A 174 -3.35 -6.47 23.82
CA PHE A 174 -3.29 -5.10 24.31
C PHE A 174 -3.17 -4.10 23.14
N GLN A 175 -3.40 -2.85 23.45
CA GLN A 175 -3.13 -1.70 22.60
C GLN A 175 -2.11 -0.81 23.27
N ASP A 176 -1.21 -0.19 22.53
CA ASP A 176 -0.18 0.71 23.08
C ASP A 176 -0.76 2.09 23.45
N MET A 177 -1.94 2.41 22.93
CA MET A 177 -2.69 3.63 23.25
C MET A 177 -4.20 3.41 23.11
N PRO A 178 -5.05 4.20 23.80
CA PRO A 178 -6.49 4.15 23.60
C PRO A 178 -6.85 4.62 22.18
N LYS A 179 -7.93 4.10 21.63
CA LYS A 179 -8.39 4.44 20.28
C LYS A 179 -7.32 4.18 19.21
N SER A 180 -6.61 3.06 19.35
CA SER A 180 -5.65 2.59 18.36
C SER A 180 -6.35 1.75 17.30
N SER A 181 -5.95 1.90 16.05
CA SER A 181 -6.28 0.95 14.98
C SER A 181 -5.38 -0.28 15.00
N THR A 182 -4.36 -0.32 15.88
CA THR A 182 -3.45 -1.46 16.01
C THR A 182 -3.67 -2.19 17.33
N VAL A 183 -3.77 -3.51 17.26
CA VAL A 183 -3.89 -4.42 18.41
C VAL A 183 -2.74 -5.42 18.39
N SER A 184 -2.07 -5.57 19.52
CA SER A 184 -0.96 -6.51 19.73
C SER A 184 -1.46 -7.80 20.34
N LEU A 185 -1.08 -8.92 19.74
CA LEU A 185 -1.47 -10.27 20.14
C LEU A 185 -0.18 -11.05 20.52
N VAL A 186 -0.13 -11.56 21.73
CA VAL A 186 1.00 -12.40 22.23
C VAL A 186 0.54 -13.83 22.37
N PHE A 187 1.27 -14.76 21.76
CA PHE A 187 0.98 -16.19 21.81
C PHE A 187 1.95 -16.92 22.74
N ASN A 188 1.50 -18.04 23.34
CA ASN A 188 2.36 -18.87 24.16
C ASN A 188 3.36 -19.71 23.35
N LYS A 189 3.08 -19.90 22.05
CA LYS A 189 3.94 -20.64 21.12
C LYS A 189 4.53 -19.69 20.09
N PRO A 190 5.76 -19.98 19.61
CA PRO A 190 6.37 -19.14 18.59
C PRO A 190 5.69 -19.29 17.25
N VAL A 191 5.64 -18.17 16.51
CA VAL A 191 5.27 -18.12 15.09
C VAL A 191 6.38 -18.80 14.29
N GLN A 192 6.06 -19.87 13.57
CA GLN A 192 7.03 -20.65 12.82
C GLN A 192 7.37 -19.99 11.50
N ALA A 193 8.66 -19.89 11.16
CA ALA A 193 9.10 -19.47 9.84
C ALA A 193 8.61 -20.46 8.77
N GLY A 194 8.31 -19.94 7.58
CA GLY A 194 7.81 -20.73 6.45
C GLY A 194 6.35 -21.19 6.57
N THR A 195 5.64 -20.77 7.63
CA THR A 195 4.22 -21.07 7.83
C THR A 195 3.39 -19.81 7.66
N ILE A 196 2.36 -19.88 6.83
CA ILE A 196 1.35 -18.82 6.70
C ILE A 196 0.20 -19.18 7.63
N TYR A 197 -0.10 -18.26 8.53
CA TYR A 197 -1.19 -18.38 9.48
C TYR A 197 -2.37 -17.53 9.01
N GLU A 198 -3.57 -18.00 9.30
CA GLU A 198 -4.80 -17.23 9.24
C GLU A 198 -5.18 -16.77 10.64
N LEU A 199 -5.40 -15.47 10.82
CA LEU A 199 -5.94 -14.88 12.05
C LEU A 199 -7.39 -14.52 11.83
N ARG A 200 -8.29 -15.25 12.48
CA ARG A 200 -9.72 -14.93 12.53
C ARG A 200 -9.97 -13.91 13.62
N VAL A 201 -10.67 -12.85 13.27
CA VAL A 201 -11.14 -11.77 14.15
C VAL A 201 -12.63 -11.91 14.31
N SER A 202 -13.10 -11.96 15.54
CA SER A 202 -14.51 -12.05 15.88
C SER A 202 -15.27 -10.83 15.39
N ARG A 203 -16.48 -11.04 14.90
CA ARG A 203 -17.45 -9.97 14.59
C ARG A 203 -17.80 -9.07 15.76
N ASN A 204 -17.50 -9.48 17.00
CA ASN A 204 -17.78 -8.67 18.18
C ASN A 204 -16.76 -7.56 18.41
N VAL A 205 -15.62 -7.58 17.70
CA VAL A 205 -14.68 -6.44 17.73
C VAL A 205 -15.39 -5.25 17.07
N CYS A 206 -15.53 -4.18 17.82
CA CYS A 206 -16.23 -2.96 17.38
C CYS A 206 -15.35 -1.73 17.59
N ASP A 207 -15.77 -0.62 17.02
CA ASP A 207 -15.25 0.71 17.35
C ASP A 207 -15.84 1.23 18.69
N CYS A 208 -15.52 2.46 19.07
CA CYS A 208 -16.04 3.10 20.29
C CYS A 208 -17.53 3.52 20.20
N LYS A 209 -18.16 3.43 19.01
CA LYS A 209 -19.59 3.67 18.81
C LYS A 209 -20.41 2.39 18.85
N GLY A 210 -19.72 1.24 18.84
CA GLY A 210 -20.34 -0.08 18.82
C GLY A 210 -20.61 -0.59 17.40
N ASN A 211 -20.09 0.08 16.35
CA ASN A 211 -20.16 -0.47 14.99
C ASN A 211 -19.31 -1.73 14.94
N SER A 212 -19.85 -2.81 14.42
CA SER A 212 -19.18 -4.10 14.34
C SER A 212 -19.57 -4.87 13.09
N SER A 213 -18.71 -5.75 12.63
CA SER A 213 -18.96 -6.56 11.45
C SER A 213 -20.10 -7.55 11.65
N LEU A 214 -20.85 -7.84 10.60
CA LEU A 214 -21.88 -8.88 10.60
C LEU A 214 -21.29 -10.29 10.68
N LEU A 215 -20.06 -10.47 10.19
CA LEU A 215 -19.36 -11.75 10.09
C LEU A 215 -17.95 -11.63 10.67
N ASP A 216 -17.42 -12.76 11.14
CA ASP A 216 -16.01 -12.83 11.47
C ASP A 216 -15.17 -12.57 10.20
N ARG A 217 -14.07 -11.89 10.38
CA ARG A 217 -13.11 -11.55 9.31
C ARG A 217 -11.80 -12.30 9.53
N SER A 218 -11.03 -12.47 8.47
CA SER A 218 -9.71 -13.09 8.58
C SER A 218 -8.65 -12.27 7.85
N VAL A 219 -7.44 -12.28 8.42
CA VAL A 219 -6.22 -11.77 7.77
C VAL A 219 -5.12 -12.83 7.87
N ARG A 220 -4.15 -12.78 6.95
CA ARG A 220 -2.99 -13.66 7.00
C ARG A 220 -1.80 -12.97 7.66
N PHE A 221 -0.91 -13.77 8.26
CA PHE A 221 0.39 -13.32 8.73
C PHE A 221 1.43 -14.45 8.61
N ALA A 222 2.69 -14.08 8.49
CA ALA A 222 3.82 -15.00 8.44
C ALA A 222 5.10 -14.29 8.89
N VAL A 223 6.10 -15.06 9.27
CA VAL A 223 7.47 -14.55 9.42
C VAL A 223 8.00 -14.24 8.02
N ALA A 224 8.31 -12.98 7.76
CA ALA A 224 8.82 -12.55 6.46
C ALA A 224 10.29 -12.97 6.28
N SER A 225 10.62 -13.44 5.08
CA SER A 225 11.97 -13.76 4.63
C SER A 225 12.58 -12.57 3.88
N ASP A 226 13.88 -12.63 3.60
CA ASP A 226 14.52 -11.71 2.67
C ASP A 226 14.41 -12.29 1.25
N PRO A 227 14.00 -11.48 0.25
CA PRO A 227 13.82 -11.96 -1.12
C PRO A 227 15.16 -12.05 -1.86
N PHE A 228 15.22 -13.00 -2.81
CA PHE A 228 16.25 -13.11 -3.84
C PHE A 228 15.69 -12.62 -5.18
N SER A 229 16.58 -12.45 -6.17
CA SER A 229 16.19 -12.09 -7.54
C SER A 229 15.14 -13.05 -8.09
N GLY A 230 14.04 -12.49 -8.64
CA GLY A 230 12.91 -13.23 -9.20
C GLY A 230 11.86 -13.72 -8.20
N ASP A 231 12.07 -13.57 -6.88
CA ASP A 231 11.05 -13.91 -5.87
C ASP A 231 9.86 -12.95 -5.92
N ILE A 232 10.15 -11.67 -6.08
CA ILE A 232 9.16 -10.61 -6.29
C ILE A 232 9.44 -10.02 -7.66
N VAL A 233 8.44 -9.95 -8.49
CA VAL A 233 8.56 -9.43 -9.84
C VAL A 233 7.63 -8.24 -10.04
N ILE A 234 8.06 -7.29 -10.86
CA ILE A 234 7.21 -6.21 -11.36
C ILE A 234 6.27 -6.87 -12.36
N ASN A 235 4.95 -6.78 -12.12
CA ASN A 235 3.94 -7.49 -12.89
C ASN A 235 3.16 -6.59 -13.83
N GLU A 236 2.86 -5.37 -13.40
CA GLU A 236 2.12 -4.38 -14.18
C GLU A 236 2.58 -2.98 -13.81
N ILE A 237 2.65 -2.07 -14.79
CA ILE A 237 2.95 -0.66 -14.57
C ILE A 237 1.98 0.22 -15.35
N MET A 238 1.44 1.23 -14.67
CA MET A 238 0.69 2.34 -15.26
C MET A 238 1.53 3.60 -15.13
N TYR A 239 2.33 3.91 -16.16
CA TYR A 239 3.23 5.06 -16.17
C TYR A 239 2.59 6.30 -16.79
N HIS A 240 1.55 6.14 -17.62
CA HIS A 240 0.83 7.24 -18.28
C HIS A 240 -0.68 7.12 -18.00
N PRO A 241 -1.14 7.37 -16.76
CA PRO A 241 -2.56 7.24 -16.41
C PRO A 241 -3.41 8.34 -17.05
N ASN A 242 -4.69 8.07 -17.22
CA ASN A 242 -5.67 9.11 -17.54
C ASN A 242 -6.07 9.90 -16.29
N ASP A 243 -6.84 10.98 -16.45
CA ASP A 243 -7.25 11.89 -15.36
C ASP A 243 -8.04 11.20 -14.23
N SER A 244 -8.72 10.08 -14.52
CA SER A 244 -9.51 9.35 -13.53
C SER A 244 -8.70 8.38 -12.68
N SER A 245 -7.44 8.11 -13.02
CA SER A 245 -6.56 7.15 -12.35
C SER A 245 -5.27 7.81 -11.83
N THR A 246 -4.32 7.03 -11.43
CA THR A 246 -3.00 7.46 -10.94
C THR A 246 -1.93 6.48 -11.44
N GLU A 247 -0.68 6.93 -11.48
CA GLU A 247 0.46 6.03 -11.68
C GLU A 247 0.45 4.92 -10.62
N TYR A 248 0.77 3.70 -11.03
CA TYR A 248 0.97 2.59 -10.11
C TYR A 248 1.99 1.59 -10.63
N ILE A 249 2.55 0.85 -9.69
CA ILE A 249 3.40 -0.31 -9.91
C ILE A 249 2.73 -1.48 -9.22
N GLU A 250 2.60 -2.60 -9.89
CA GLU A 250 2.14 -3.84 -9.28
C GLU A 250 3.30 -4.80 -9.13
N LEU A 251 3.43 -5.36 -7.94
CA LEU A 251 4.36 -6.44 -7.62
C LEU A 251 3.60 -7.75 -7.48
N TYR A 252 4.19 -8.82 -7.97
CA TYR A 252 3.70 -10.20 -7.80
C TYR A 252 4.73 -11.03 -7.03
N ASN A 253 4.28 -11.77 -6.03
CA ASN A 253 5.13 -12.72 -5.34
C ASN A 253 5.16 -14.06 -6.08
N ASN A 254 6.22 -14.26 -6.87
CA ASN A 254 6.45 -15.43 -7.71
C ASN A 254 7.11 -16.60 -6.96
N SER A 255 7.21 -16.52 -5.63
CA SER A 255 7.88 -17.52 -4.79
C SER A 255 6.91 -18.26 -3.87
N SER A 256 7.41 -19.23 -3.11
CA SER A 256 6.67 -19.92 -2.04
C SER A 256 6.86 -19.28 -0.65
N ARG A 257 7.52 -18.12 -0.56
CA ARG A 257 7.87 -17.42 0.68
C ARG A 257 7.10 -16.11 0.82
N SER A 258 7.02 -15.58 2.03
CA SER A 258 6.39 -14.30 2.33
C SER A 258 7.45 -13.23 2.59
N PHE A 259 7.21 -11.99 2.14
CA PHE A 259 8.17 -10.88 2.21
C PHE A 259 7.54 -9.63 2.79
N ASP A 260 8.35 -8.83 3.48
CA ASP A 260 7.92 -7.57 4.08
C ASP A 260 8.36 -6.37 3.22
N MET A 261 7.39 -5.62 2.71
CA MET A 261 7.61 -4.46 1.85
C MET A 261 8.32 -3.30 2.55
N ALA A 262 8.29 -3.23 3.88
CA ALA A 262 9.08 -2.26 4.66
C ALA A 262 10.60 -2.53 4.60
N LYS A 263 11.00 -3.66 4.03
CA LYS A 263 12.40 -4.03 3.83
C LYS A 263 12.90 -3.84 2.39
N LEU A 264 12.02 -3.37 1.51
CA LEU A 264 12.30 -3.20 0.08
C LEU A 264 12.24 -1.74 -0.34
N TYR A 265 12.95 -1.44 -1.42
CA TYR A 265 13.02 -0.09 -1.99
C TYR A 265 12.61 -0.12 -3.45
N ILE A 266 11.97 0.95 -3.91
CA ILE A 266 11.88 1.32 -5.32
C ILE A 266 13.02 2.29 -5.61
N ALA A 267 13.80 2.00 -6.65
CA ALA A 267 14.84 2.87 -7.17
C ALA A 267 14.51 3.26 -8.62
N ILE A 268 14.66 4.55 -8.93
CA ILE A 268 14.53 5.11 -10.28
C ILE A 268 15.92 5.48 -10.76
N TYR A 269 16.22 5.15 -12.01
CA TYR A 269 17.51 5.41 -12.66
C TYR A 269 17.39 6.50 -13.72
N THR A 270 18.50 7.19 -13.97
CA THR A 270 18.62 8.10 -15.11
C THR A 270 18.46 7.30 -16.40
N GLN A 271 17.58 7.76 -17.29
CA GLN A 271 17.35 7.09 -18.56
C GLN A 271 18.66 6.88 -19.34
N GLY A 272 18.89 5.65 -19.75
CA GLY A 272 20.11 5.25 -20.47
C GLY A 272 21.40 5.21 -19.64
N LYS A 273 21.31 5.31 -18.30
CA LYS A 273 22.46 5.23 -17.38
C LYS A 273 22.19 4.28 -16.20
N GLU A 274 23.25 3.77 -15.61
CA GLU A 274 23.20 3.00 -14.35
C GLU A 274 23.22 3.92 -13.10
N GLU A 275 22.95 5.22 -13.26
CA GLU A 275 22.96 6.19 -12.18
C GLU A 275 21.59 6.25 -11.50
N MET A 276 21.55 5.90 -10.21
CA MET A 276 20.34 5.97 -9.39
C MET A 276 19.98 7.42 -9.08
N GLN A 277 18.83 7.89 -9.54
CA GLN A 277 18.32 9.23 -9.28
C GLN A 277 17.64 9.33 -7.91
N SER A 278 16.82 8.35 -7.57
CA SER A 278 16.05 8.33 -6.33
C SER A 278 15.84 6.91 -5.84
N LYS A 279 15.69 6.80 -4.52
CA LYS A 279 15.35 5.56 -3.83
C LYS A 279 14.40 5.85 -2.69
N LYS A 280 13.33 5.05 -2.58
CA LYS A 280 12.38 5.13 -1.47
C LYS A 280 12.01 3.74 -0.96
N VAL A 281 11.80 3.62 0.36
CA VAL A 281 11.22 2.41 0.95
C VAL A 281 9.78 2.24 0.46
N ILE A 282 9.38 1.01 0.17
CA ILE A 282 8.04 0.72 -0.38
C ILE A 282 6.95 0.98 0.66
N SER A 283 7.20 0.66 1.92
CA SER A 283 6.23 0.87 2.99
C SER A 283 6.93 1.36 4.26
N ASP A 284 6.36 2.35 4.94
CA ASP A 284 6.86 2.86 6.23
C ASP A 284 6.51 1.94 7.40
N SER A 285 5.58 1.01 7.21
CA SER A 285 5.17 0.00 8.18
C SER A 285 5.23 -1.41 7.59
N PRO A 286 5.37 -2.47 8.40
CA PRO A 286 5.41 -3.83 7.89
C PRO A 286 4.16 -4.18 7.08
N ARG A 287 4.37 -4.63 5.84
CA ARG A 287 3.33 -5.07 4.91
C ARG A 287 3.79 -6.32 4.22
N VAL A 288 3.13 -7.44 4.51
CA VAL A 288 3.55 -8.75 4.02
C VAL A 288 2.82 -9.11 2.74
N ILE A 289 3.58 -9.45 1.70
CA ILE A 289 3.08 -10.08 0.48
C ILE A 289 3.27 -11.60 0.58
N PHE A 290 2.20 -12.36 0.36
CA PHE A 290 2.22 -13.82 0.45
C PHE A 290 2.41 -14.44 -0.94
N PRO A 291 2.79 -15.73 -1.02
CA PRO A 291 2.90 -16.46 -2.28
C PRO A 291 1.67 -16.31 -3.17
N GLY A 292 1.89 -15.91 -4.42
CA GLY A 292 0.84 -15.72 -5.41
C GLY A 292 0.01 -14.43 -5.26
N ASP A 293 0.34 -13.56 -4.31
CA ASP A 293 -0.36 -12.28 -4.15
C ASP A 293 0.16 -11.22 -5.11
N TYR A 294 -0.76 -10.33 -5.47
CA TYR A 294 -0.49 -9.05 -6.12
C TYR A 294 -0.50 -7.93 -5.08
N LEU A 295 0.39 -6.96 -5.22
CA LEU A 295 0.46 -5.80 -4.34
C LEU A 295 0.71 -4.53 -5.16
N LEU A 296 -0.20 -3.59 -5.03
CA LEU A 296 -0.15 -2.31 -5.72
C LEU A 296 0.60 -1.27 -4.90
N ILE A 297 1.33 -0.41 -5.57
CA ILE A 297 2.01 0.75 -5.00
C ILE A 297 1.60 1.95 -5.84
N CYS A 298 1.01 2.96 -5.22
CA CYS A 298 0.60 4.18 -5.90
C CYS A 298 0.59 5.38 -4.95
N ARG A 299 0.29 6.57 -5.45
CA ARG A 299 0.19 7.80 -4.63
C ARG A 299 -1.15 7.96 -3.94
N ASP A 300 -2.22 7.37 -4.50
CA ASP A 300 -3.59 7.52 -4.03
C ASP A 300 -4.37 6.23 -4.29
N CYS A 301 -4.44 5.39 -3.26
CA CYS A 301 -5.14 4.11 -3.33
C CYS A 301 -6.66 4.29 -3.48
N GLN A 302 -7.23 5.39 -2.99
CA GLN A 302 -8.66 5.64 -3.12
C GLN A 302 -9.02 5.99 -4.57
N LYS A 303 -8.21 6.86 -5.21
CA LYS A 303 -8.36 7.19 -6.63
C LYS A 303 -8.20 5.95 -7.52
N LEU A 304 -7.20 5.11 -7.21
CA LEU A 304 -6.98 3.85 -7.92
C LEU A 304 -8.18 2.90 -7.77
N ALA A 305 -8.70 2.74 -6.54
CA ALA A 305 -9.87 1.90 -6.27
C ALA A 305 -11.16 2.42 -6.92
N ALA A 306 -11.30 3.74 -7.06
CA ALA A 306 -12.42 4.35 -7.77
C ALA A 306 -12.35 4.12 -9.29
N ALA A 307 -11.13 4.11 -9.87
CA ALA A 307 -10.90 3.88 -11.29
C ALA A 307 -11.05 2.40 -11.67
N TYR A 308 -10.59 1.50 -10.81
CA TYR A 308 -10.58 0.05 -11.04
C TYR A 308 -11.25 -0.68 -9.87
N ARG A 309 -11.92 -1.81 -10.16
CA ARG A 309 -12.51 -2.66 -9.13
C ARG A 309 -11.42 -3.50 -8.46
N LEU A 310 -10.73 -2.93 -7.48
CA LEU A 310 -9.71 -3.68 -6.76
C LEU A 310 -10.34 -4.85 -5.98
N PRO A 311 -9.75 -6.06 -6.06
CA PRO A 311 -10.27 -7.23 -5.38
C PRO A 311 -10.25 -7.10 -3.85
N PHE A 312 -9.25 -6.36 -3.31
CA PHE A 312 -9.09 -6.11 -1.89
C PHE A 312 -8.48 -4.72 -1.63
N ALA A 313 -9.13 -3.94 -0.78
CA ALA A 313 -8.67 -2.58 -0.43
C ALA A 313 -7.26 -2.56 0.20
N TYR A 314 -6.84 -3.64 0.88
CA TYR A 314 -5.53 -3.74 1.53
C TYR A 314 -4.39 -4.23 0.61
N SER A 315 -4.68 -4.58 -0.64
CA SER A 315 -3.65 -4.93 -1.63
C SER A 315 -2.96 -3.70 -2.26
N CYS A 316 -3.20 -2.51 -1.71
CA CYS A 316 -2.59 -1.26 -2.15
C CYS A 316 -1.78 -0.62 -1.02
N ILE A 317 -0.57 -0.18 -1.33
CA ILE A 317 0.28 0.66 -0.48
C ILE A 317 0.27 2.07 -1.04
N GLU A 318 -0.23 3.02 -0.23
CA GLU A 318 -0.13 4.43 -0.54
C GLU A 318 1.27 4.94 -0.16
N MET A 319 2.07 5.22 -1.19
CA MET A 319 3.47 5.63 -1.04
C MET A 319 3.57 7.14 -1.15
N GLU A 320 3.77 7.82 -0.02
CA GLU A 320 4.02 9.26 -0.03
C GLU A 320 5.31 9.60 -0.78
N GLY A 321 5.19 10.51 -1.77
CA GLY A 321 6.32 10.87 -2.64
C GLY A 321 6.83 9.69 -3.45
N MET A 322 5.94 8.80 -3.92
CA MET A 322 6.25 7.83 -4.95
C MET A 322 6.97 8.53 -6.11
N PRO A 323 8.11 8.02 -6.58
CA PRO A 323 8.79 8.57 -7.74
C PRO A 323 7.85 8.61 -8.95
N SER A 324 7.93 9.69 -9.76
CA SER A 324 7.16 9.77 -10.99
C SER A 324 7.68 8.78 -12.01
N LEU A 325 6.77 8.15 -12.71
CA LEU A 325 7.07 7.31 -13.87
C LEU A 325 6.92 8.17 -15.12
N ASN A 326 8.02 8.40 -15.86
CA ASN A 326 7.96 9.23 -17.05
C ASN A 326 7.11 8.58 -18.15
N ASP A 327 6.30 9.39 -18.82
CA ASP A 327 5.35 8.94 -19.86
C ASP A 327 6.04 8.37 -21.10
N ASP A 328 7.24 8.88 -21.43
CA ASP A 328 8.03 8.48 -22.61
C ASP A 328 9.00 7.33 -22.32
N GLY A 329 9.16 6.95 -21.06
CA GLY A 329 9.98 5.82 -20.64
C GLY A 329 10.89 6.09 -19.46
N GLY A 330 11.44 5.02 -18.92
CA GLY A 330 12.31 5.08 -17.75
C GLY A 330 12.90 3.72 -17.37
N ARG A 331 13.62 3.71 -16.27
CA ARG A 331 14.12 2.48 -15.64
C ARG A 331 13.88 2.51 -14.14
N MET A 332 13.35 1.42 -13.61
CA MET A 332 13.22 1.21 -12.16
C MET A 332 13.67 -0.18 -11.74
N ALA A 333 14.02 -0.30 -10.47
CA ALA A 333 14.32 -1.57 -9.83
C ALA A 333 13.70 -1.67 -8.45
N ILE A 334 13.38 -2.89 -8.04
CA ILE A 334 13.09 -3.27 -6.66
C ILE A 334 14.38 -3.78 -6.04
N LEU A 335 14.75 -3.18 -4.90
CA LEU A 335 16.00 -3.50 -4.21
C LEU A 335 15.69 -4.02 -2.80
N ASN A 336 16.52 -4.95 -2.32
CA ASN A 336 16.51 -5.37 -0.92
C ASN A 336 17.34 -4.42 -0.03
N ARG A 337 17.44 -4.72 1.26
CA ARG A 337 18.24 -3.93 2.22
C ARG A 337 19.75 -3.94 1.93
N ALA A 338 20.25 -4.98 1.29
CA ALA A 338 21.65 -5.07 0.85
C ALA A 338 21.90 -4.31 -0.46
N MET A 339 20.88 -3.64 -1.01
CA MET A 339 20.91 -2.94 -2.31
C MET A 339 21.10 -3.89 -3.51
N GLU A 340 20.77 -5.15 -3.35
CA GLU A 340 20.74 -6.11 -4.43
C GLU A 340 19.43 -5.97 -5.22
N VAL A 341 19.51 -6.10 -6.53
CA VAL A 341 18.35 -6.02 -7.43
C VAL A 341 17.53 -7.32 -7.30
N ILE A 342 16.26 -7.16 -6.93
CA ILE A 342 15.29 -8.26 -6.87
C ILE A 342 14.60 -8.42 -8.22
N ASP A 343 14.18 -7.31 -8.82
CA ASP A 343 13.66 -7.23 -10.18
C ASP A 343 13.85 -5.82 -10.74
N ALA A 344 13.90 -5.67 -12.08
CA ALA A 344 14.05 -4.38 -12.72
C ALA A 344 13.39 -4.37 -14.09
N ILE A 345 12.83 -3.21 -14.47
CA ILE A 345 12.27 -2.97 -15.79
C ILE A 345 12.82 -1.67 -16.36
N SER A 346 13.07 -1.69 -17.68
CA SER A 346 13.17 -0.49 -18.50
C SER A 346 11.96 -0.43 -19.41
N TRP A 347 11.19 0.65 -19.35
CA TRP A 347 10.00 0.81 -20.18
C TRP A 347 10.14 1.99 -21.14
N SER A 348 9.40 1.93 -22.24
CA SER A 348 9.18 3.04 -23.17
C SER A 348 7.79 2.93 -23.78
N ASP A 349 7.30 4.01 -24.36
CA ASP A 349 6.04 4.02 -25.10
C ASP A 349 6.06 3.13 -26.35
N ASP A 350 7.24 2.84 -26.91
CA ASP A 350 7.42 1.84 -27.99
C ASP A 350 7.03 0.40 -27.57
N MET A 351 6.96 0.11 -26.28
CA MET A 351 6.50 -1.19 -25.77
C MET A 351 4.98 -1.35 -25.82
N GLN A 352 4.27 -0.26 -26.03
CA GLN A 352 2.81 -0.30 -26.17
C GLN A 352 2.42 -0.88 -27.55
N PHE A 353 1.25 -1.52 -27.60
CA PHE A 353 0.73 -2.11 -28.83
C PHE A 353 0.57 -1.04 -29.93
N ALA A 354 1.25 -1.26 -31.05
CA ALA A 354 1.38 -0.24 -32.11
C ALA A 354 0.05 0.23 -32.76
N LEU A 355 -1.03 -0.51 -32.60
CA LEU A 355 -2.35 -0.17 -33.14
C LEU A 355 -3.26 0.52 -32.12
N LEU A 356 -2.78 0.79 -30.90
CA LEU A 356 -3.54 1.60 -29.93
C LEU A 356 -3.77 3.01 -30.48
N ARG A 357 -4.98 3.52 -30.28
CA ARG A 357 -5.30 4.92 -30.64
C ARG A 357 -4.58 5.92 -29.74
N SER A 358 -4.34 5.54 -28.50
CA SER A 358 -3.62 6.31 -27.49
C SER A 358 -3.05 5.36 -26.43
N PRO A 359 -1.83 5.52 -25.95
CA PRO A 359 -1.27 4.78 -24.82
C PRO A 359 -1.78 5.29 -23.45
N ILE A 360 -2.46 6.45 -23.42
CA ILE A 360 -2.95 7.06 -22.17
C ILE A 360 -3.97 6.16 -21.50
N GLY A 361 -3.70 5.79 -20.26
CA GLY A 361 -4.57 4.92 -19.47
C GLY A 361 -4.45 3.43 -19.80
N VAL A 362 -3.39 3.03 -20.53
CA VAL A 362 -3.11 1.64 -20.86
C VAL A 362 -1.88 1.17 -20.08
N ALA A 363 -2.04 0.16 -19.23
CA ALA A 363 -0.95 -0.44 -18.48
C ALA A 363 -0.08 -1.34 -19.37
N LEU A 364 1.20 -1.44 -19.03
CA LEU A 364 2.06 -2.51 -19.51
C LEU A 364 1.98 -3.70 -18.55
N GLU A 365 1.55 -4.83 -19.05
CA GLU A 365 1.41 -6.10 -18.34
C GLU A 365 2.54 -7.06 -18.70
N LYS A 366 3.10 -7.71 -17.69
CA LYS A 366 4.04 -8.82 -17.89
C LYS A 366 3.29 -10.05 -18.36
N ILE A 367 3.69 -10.67 -19.46
CA ILE A 367 2.98 -11.81 -20.05
C ILE A 367 3.12 -13.11 -19.22
N HIS A 368 4.18 -13.23 -18.43
CA HIS A 368 4.40 -14.34 -17.50
C HIS A 368 5.32 -13.92 -16.35
N PRO A 369 5.06 -14.28 -15.08
CA PRO A 369 5.90 -13.87 -13.95
C PRO A 369 7.36 -14.31 -14.04
N SER A 370 7.63 -15.47 -14.68
CA SER A 370 8.98 -15.98 -14.86
C SER A 370 9.68 -15.45 -16.12
N ALA A 371 9.02 -14.60 -16.93
CA ALA A 371 9.67 -13.97 -18.06
C ALA A 371 10.68 -12.90 -17.58
N PRO A 372 11.82 -12.70 -18.27
CA PRO A 372 12.79 -11.65 -17.90
C PRO A 372 12.15 -10.27 -17.92
N SER A 373 12.25 -9.49 -16.84
CA SER A 373 11.60 -8.18 -16.75
C SER A 373 12.29 -7.09 -17.59
N ASP A 374 13.56 -7.30 -17.92
CA ASP A 374 14.37 -6.40 -18.77
C ASP A 374 14.23 -6.69 -20.27
N ASP A 375 13.51 -7.75 -20.66
CA ASP A 375 13.17 -8.07 -22.05
C ASP A 375 11.85 -7.37 -22.44
N PRO A 376 11.85 -6.44 -23.41
CA PRO A 376 10.62 -5.78 -23.88
C PRO A 376 9.56 -6.77 -24.38
N LEU A 377 9.94 -7.94 -24.90
CA LEU A 377 9.02 -8.97 -25.38
C LEU A 377 8.27 -9.67 -24.23
N SER A 378 8.70 -9.49 -23.00
CA SER A 378 8.02 -9.97 -21.80
C SER A 378 6.81 -9.12 -21.40
N TRP A 379 6.55 -8.04 -22.12
CA TRP A 379 5.53 -7.04 -21.77
C TRP A 379 4.57 -6.80 -22.94
N HIS A 380 3.31 -6.56 -22.61
CA HIS A 380 2.26 -6.23 -23.57
C HIS A 380 1.29 -5.21 -22.99
N SER A 381 0.65 -4.42 -23.87
CA SER A 381 -0.45 -3.54 -23.48
C SER A 381 -1.61 -4.33 -22.91
N ALA A 382 -2.18 -3.87 -21.80
CA ALA A 382 -3.37 -4.47 -21.20
C ALA A 382 -4.56 -4.44 -22.17
N SER A 383 -5.42 -5.45 -22.07
CA SER A 383 -6.58 -5.64 -22.93
C SER A 383 -7.65 -4.55 -22.77
N ALA A 384 -8.25 -4.14 -23.88
CA ALA A 384 -9.42 -3.26 -23.90
C ALA A 384 -10.63 -3.87 -23.17
N LEU A 385 -10.81 -5.19 -23.22
CA LEU A 385 -11.91 -5.89 -22.54
C LEU A 385 -11.80 -5.78 -21.01
N GLU A 386 -10.59 -5.66 -20.48
CA GLU A 386 -10.31 -5.47 -19.07
C GLU A 386 -10.20 -4.01 -18.64
N GLY A 387 -10.55 -3.07 -19.55
CA GLY A 387 -10.47 -1.64 -19.31
C GLY A 387 -9.05 -1.09 -19.34
N TYR A 388 -8.14 -1.75 -20.06
CA TYR A 388 -6.74 -1.39 -20.26
C TYR A 388 -5.87 -1.46 -19.00
N ALA A 389 -6.30 -2.23 -17.98
CA ALA A 389 -5.51 -2.50 -16.78
C ALA A 389 -6.11 -3.66 -15.97
N THR A 390 -5.26 -4.38 -15.22
CA THR A 390 -5.69 -5.50 -14.36
C THR A 390 -5.16 -5.41 -12.93
N PRO A 391 -5.19 -4.23 -12.27
CA PRO A 391 -4.57 -4.07 -10.97
C PRO A 391 -5.17 -5.01 -9.91
N GLY A 392 -4.31 -5.71 -9.17
CA GLY A 392 -4.66 -6.64 -8.08
C GLY A 392 -5.10 -8.03 -8.56
N ARG A 393 -4.94 -8.36 -9.82
CA ARG A 393 -5.38 -9.63 -10.39
C ARG A 393 -4.44 -10.10 -11.51
N LYS A 394 -4.72 -11.29 -12.03
CA LYS A 394 -3.95 -11.87 -13.13
C LYS A 394 -4.05 -10.98 -14.38
N ASN A 395 -2.91 -10.75 -15.04
CA ASN A 395 -2.79 -9.94 -16.24
C ASN A 395 -3.67 -10.47 -17.40
N SER A 396 -4.24 -9.56 -18.17
CA SER A 396 -5.11 -9.89 -19.32
C SER A 396 -4.37 -10.60 -20.44
N GLN A 397 -3.07 -10.29 -20.57
CA GLN A 397 -2.19 -10.86 -21.61
C GLN A 397 -1.32 -12.01 -21.09
N TYR A 398 -1.74 -12.66 -20.00
CA TYR A 398 -1.01 -13.78 -19.42
C TYR A 398 -1.02 -15.00 -20.36
N ILE A 399 0.18 -15.49 -20.67
CA ILE A 399 0.36 -16.75 -21.43
C ILE A 399 0.63 -17.92 -20.48
N THR A 400 0.09 -19.08 -20.81
CA THR A 400 0.42 -20.32 -20.09
C THR A 400 1.71 -20.90 -20.62
N SER A 401 2.55 -21.48 -19.76
CA SER A 401 3.76 -22.17 -20.20
C SER A 401 3.45 -23.26 -21.23
N LEU A 402 4.34 -23.39 -22.21
CA LEU A 402 4.25 -24.33 -23.32
C LEU A 402 3.98 -25.78 -22.89
N ASN A 403 3.06 -26.44 -23.59
CA ASN A 403 2.84 -27.87 -23.44
C ASN A 403 4.11 -28.66 -23.83
N ARG A 404 4.60 -29.48 -22.92
CA ARG A 404 5.72 -30.41 -23.17
C ARG A 404 5.27 -31.57 -24.06
N GLY A 405 5.55 -31.53 -25.35
CA GLY A 405 5.18 -32.68 -26.23
C GLY A 405 5.55 -32.51 -27.69
N GLU A 406 5.58 -31.30 -28.21
CA GLU A 406 5.95 -31.01 -29.61
C GLU A 406 7.18 -30.09 -29.61
N LYS A 407 8.07 -30.29 -30.59
CA LYS A 407 9.30 -29.49 -30.71
C LYS A 407 9.00 -28.03 -31.04
N ILE A 408 7.95 -27.79 -31.79
CA ILE A 408 7.44 -26.47 -32.13
C ILE A 408 5.95 -26.45 -31.82
N THR A 409 5.53 -25.49 -31.00
CA THR A 409 4.12 -25.25 -30.72
C THR A 409 3.73 -23.87 -31.18
N ILE A 410 2.52 -23.72 -31.70
CA ILE A 410 1.94 -22.45 -32.11
C ILE A 410 0.56 -22.37 -31.43
N SER A 411 0.35 -21.34 -30.62
CA SER A 411 -0.91 -21.15 -29.90
C SER A 411 -1.23 -19.66 -29.78
N PRO A 412 -2.48 -19.26 -30.01
CA PRO A 412 -3.60 -20.04 -30.54
C PRO A 412 -3.42 -20.35 -32.04
N GLU A 413 -4.16 -21.31 -32.56
CA GLU A 413 -4.17 -21.61 -34.02
C GLU A 413 -4.67 -20.42 -34.87
N ILE A 414 -5.51 -19.59 -34.30
CA ILE A 414 -6.03 -18.35 -34.88
C ILE A 414 -5.74 -17.25 -33.89
N PHE A 415 -4.97 -16.24 -34.30
CA PHE A 415 -4.74 -15.06 -33.48
C PHE A 415 -5.24 -13.80 -34.20
N SER A 416 -5.76 -12.85 -33.41
CA SER A 416 -6.30 -11.57 -33.87
C SER A 416 -5.76 -10.44 -32.98
N PRO A 417 -4.66 -9.78 -33.38
CA PRO A 417 -3.99 -8.78 -32.55
C PRO A 417 -4.73 -7.44 -32.59
N ASP A 418 -5.96 -7.41 -32.03
CA ASP A 418 -6.82 -6.22 -31.99
C ASP A 418 -6.94 -5.65 -30.56
N ASN A 419 -6.19 -6.24 -29.61
CA ASN A 419 -6.12 -5.85 -28.20
C ASN A 419 -7.46 -5.96 -27.47
N ASP A 420 -8.25 -6.95 -27.81
CA ASP A 420 -9.52 -7.26 -27.13
C ASP A 420 -9.36 -8.25 -25.94
N GLY A 421 -8.13 -8.80 -25.74
CA GLY A 421 -7.79 -9.78 -24.70
C GLY A 421 -8.07 -11.22 -25.12
N MET A 422 -8.47 -11.47 -26.37
CA MET A 422 -8.74 -12.79 -26.89
C MET A 422 -7.84 -13.06 -28.10
N ASN A 423 -6.88 -13.98 -27.94
CA ASN A 423 -5.97 -14.37 -29.01
C ASN A 423 -5.12 -13.22 -29.57
N ASP A 424 -4.82 -12.21 -28.78
CA ASP A 424 -4.00 -11.06 -29.19
C ASP A 424 -2.52 -11.43 -29.38
N LEU A 425 -2.05 -12.47 -28.71
CA LEU A 425 -0.68 -12.93 -28.76
C LEU A 425 -0.60 -14.29 -29.45
N LEU A 426 0.32 -14.41 -30.41
CA LEU A 426 0.71 -15.68 -30.98
C LEU A 426 1.97 -16.17 -30.26
N GLU A 427 1.86 -17.26 -29.54
CA GLU A 427 2.97 -17.94 -28.88
C GLU A 427 3.57 -18.98 -29.84
N ILE A 428 4.88 -18.82 -30.12
CA ILE A 428 5.66 -19.80 -30.89
C ILE A 428 6.67 -20.42 -29.93
N GLY A 429 6.41 -21.61 -29.46
CA GLY A 429 7.27 -22.33 -28.54
C GLY A 429 8.17 -23.32 -29.24
N PHE A 430 9.42 -23.43 -28.77
CA PHE A 430 10.37 -24.44 -29.20
C PHE A 430 10.93 -25.18 -27.99
N ILE A 431 10.76 -26.50 -27.95
CA ILE A 431 11.27 -27.33 -26.86
C ILE A 431 12.19 -28.40 -27.47
N ASP A 432 13.46 -28.34 -27.12
CA ASP A 432 14.43 -29.42 -27.41
C ASP A 432 15.46 -29.49 -26.27
N ASP A 433 15.76 -30.73 -25.85
CA ASP A 433 16.73 -31.01 -24.79
C ASP A 433 18.22 -30.90 -25.28
N HIS A 434 18.44 -30.61 -26.56
CA HIS A 434 19.77 -30.52 -27.15
C HIS A 434 20.13 -29.07 -27.43
N PRO A 435 21.27 -28.57 -26.92
CA PRO A 435 21.77 -27.24 -27.25
C PRO A 435 22.31 -27.14 -28.68
N GLY A 436 22.23 -25.96 -29.26
CA GLY A 436 22.89 -25.67 -30.54
C GLY A 436 21.98 -25.48 -31.75
N TRP A 437 20.67 -25.41 -31.56
CA TRP A 437 19.74 -25.08 -32.64
C TRP A 437 19.78 -23.58 -32.95
N LEU A 438 19.77 -23.28 -34.28
CA LEU A 438 19.57 -21.91 -34.77
C LEU A 438 18.10 -21.73 -35.13
N CYS A 439 17.48 -20.69 -34.58
CA CYS A 439 16.10 -20.33 -34.85
C CYS A 439 16.02 -19.18 -35.84
N ASP A 440 15.23 -19.36 -36.89
CA ASP A 440 14.88 -18.34 -37.89
C ASP A 440 13.34 -18.36 -38.07
N VAL A 441 12.64 -17.31 -37.63
CA VAL A 441 11.18 -17.24 -37.71
C VAL A 441 10.76 -16.12 -38.61
N ARG A 442 10.09 -16.48 -39.72
CA ARG A 442 9.58 -15.55 -40.74
C ARG A 442 8.08 -15.72 -40.94
N ILE A 443 7.38 -14.62 -41.04
CA ILE A 443 5.94 -14.60 -41.37
C ILE A 443 5.79 -14.27 -42.85
N PHE A 444 4.97 -15.05 -43.53
CA PHE A 444 4.65 -14.87 -44.93
C PHE A 444 3.13 -14.77 -45.12
N GLU A 445 2.71 -14.01 -46.14
CA GLU A 445 1.36 -14.10 -46.64
C GLU A 445 1.13 -15.47 -47.31
N ILE A 446 -0.13 -15.87 -47.48
CA ILE A 446 -0.50 -17.08 -48.18
C ILE A 446 0.03 -17.11 -49.64
N SER A 447 0.30 -15.95 -50.21
CA SER A 447 0.94 -15.78 -51.53
C SER A 447 2.43 -16.05 -51.53
N GLY A 448 3.08 -16.28 -50.39
CA GLY A 448 4.52 -16.45 -50.22
C GLY A 448 5.31 -15.14 -50.10
N ARG A 449 4.66 -13.99 -50.06
CA ARG A 449 5.32 -12.70 -49.85
C ARG A 449 5.70 -12.57 -48.36
N PRO A 450 6.99 -12.24 -48.09
CA PRO A 450 7.40 -12.05 -46.68
C PRO A 450 6.71 -10.83 -46.08
N VAL A 451 6.15 -11.00 -44.86
CA VAL A 451 5.49 -9.95 -44.07
C VAL A 451 6.42 -9.43 -43.00
N ARG A 452 7.06 -10.35 -42.28
CA ARG A 452 7.91 -10.00 -41.13
C ARG A 452 8.95 -11.08 -40.86
N HIS A 453 10.15 -10.66 -40.48
CA HIS A 453 11.18 -11.51 -39.91
C HIS A 453 11.22 -11.25 -38.40
N LEU A 454 10.84 -12.24 -37.61
CA LEU A 454 10.72 -12.12 -36.15
C LEU A 454 12.08 -12.41 -35.47
N VAL A 455 12.77 -13.45 -35.92
CA VAL A 455 14.01 -13.95 -35.29
C VAL A 455 14.95 -14.40 -36.37
N GLU A 456 16.21 -13.99 -36.30
CA GLU A 456 17.28 -14.40 -37.24
C GLU A 456 18.49 -14.93 -36.47
N GLY A 457 18.75 -16.21 -36.62
CA GLY A 457 20.01 -16.83 -36.18
C GLY A 457 20.25 -16.87 -34.68
N ILE A 458 19.22 -16.82 -33.85
CA ILE A 458 19.36 -16.96 -32.40
C ILE A 458 19.55 -18.44 -32.06
N LEU A 459 20.57 -18.75 -31.22
CA LEU A 459 20.74 -20.07 -30.64
C LEU A 459 19.52 -20.39 -29.74
N ALA A 460 18.69 -21.32 -30.18
CA ALA A 460 17.66 -21.89 -29.37
C ALA A 460 18.32 -22.83 -28.35
N GLY A 461 18.35 -22.41 -27.11
CA GLY A 461 18.71 -23.23 -25.96
C GLY A 461 17.51 -23.33 -25.03
N THR A 462 17.51 -24.25 -24.11
CA THR A 462 16.53 -24.30 -23.01
C THR A 462 16.54 -22.95 -22.32
N PHE A 463 15.46 -22.19 -22.50
CA PHE A 463 15.17 -20.98 -21.76
C PHE A 463 14.33 -21.34 -20.55
#